data_db66d0c1ad372123daff2d593ca001a3
#
_entry.id   db66d0c1ad372123daff2d593ca001a3
#
_cell.length_a   1.000
_cell.length_b   1.000
_cell.length_c   1.000
_cell.angle_alpha   90.00
_cell.angle_beta   90.00
_cell.angle_gamma   90.00
#
_symmetry.space_group_name_H-M   'P 1'
#
loop_
_entity.id
_entity.type
_entity.pdbx_description
1 polymer ?
#
loop_
_entity_poly.entity_id
_entity_poly.type
_entity_poly.pdbx_seq_one_letter_code
_entity_poly.pdbx_strand_id
1 'polypeptide(L)'
;MSRHQIIWSKQAKESLKGIYDYYKDKSLQGAKNVRADLLQAPKKIIFAKQYQKDDINPKYYRIIVRDYKILYLEDHNRILIIDIFSTIQSPEILALK
;
A
#
# COMPACT_ATOMS: atom_id res chain seq x y z
N MET A 1 -11.39 -22.35 5.07
CA MET A 1 -10.35 -21.45 4.64
C MET A 1 -10.51 -20.11 5.36
N SER A 2 -9.48 -19.73 6.06
CA SER A 2 -9.50 -18.50 6.86
C SER A 2 -9.29 -17.30 5.94
N ARG A 3 -10.14 -16.29 6.07
CA ARG A 3 -9.97 -15.01 5.37
C ARG A 3 -9.80 -13.93 6.40
N HIS A 4 -8.79 -13.10 6.18
CA HIS A 4 -8.60 -11.93 7.02
C HIS A 4 -9.58 -10.84 6.63
N GLN A 5 -10.11 -10.15 7.62
CA GLN A 5 -10.81 -8.91 7.40
C GLN A 5 -9.77 -7.82 7.13
N ILE A 6 -9.94 -7.08 6.05
CA ILE A 6 -8.99 -6.05 5.65
C ILE A 6 -9.54 -4.69 6.06
N ILE A 7 -8.79 -3.98 6.88
CA ILE A 7 -9.19 -2.67 7.40
C ILE A 7 -8.19 -1.63 6.90
N TRP A 8 -8.66 -0.65 6.18
CA TRP A 8 -7.82 0.45 5.69
C TRP A 8 -7.85 1.58 6.71
N SER A 9 -6.68 2.01 7.17
CA SER A 9 -6.58 3.17 8.04
C SER A 9 -7.01 4.43 7.29
N LYS A 10 -7.35 5.48 8.04
CA LYS A 10 -7.65 6.77 7.43
C LYS A 10 -6.48 7.27 6.60
N GLN A 11 -5.26 7.13 7.13
CA GLN A 11 -4.04 7.55 6.44
C GLN A 11 -3.86 6.79 5.12
N ALA A 12 -4.09 5.48 5.12
CA ALA A 12 -3.97 4.67 3.92
C ALA A 12 -5.01 5.06 2.87
N LYS A 13 -6.22 5.37 3.29
CA LYS A 13 -7.29 5.83 2.38
C LYS A 13 -6.92 7.17 1.75
N GLU A 14 -6.36 8.09 2.52
CA GLU A 14 -5.92 9.38 2.02
C GLU A 14 -4.77 9.24 1.03
N SER A 15 -3.81 8.35 1.33
CA SER A 15 -2.71 8.06 0.41
C SER A 15 -3.22 7.47 -0.90
N LEU A 16 -4.18 6.54 -0.82
CA LEU A 16 -4.78 5.95 -2.01
C LEU A 16 -5.48 7.01 -2.87
N LYS A 17 -6.21 7.91 -2.24
CA LYS A 17 -6.88 9.00 -2.94
C LYS A 17 -5.87 9.92 -3.63
N GLY A 18 -4.77 10.25 -2.94
CA GLY A 18 -3.71 11.08 -3.51
C GLY A 18 -3.08 10.45 -4.74
N ILE A 19 -2.84 9.13 -4.68
CA ILE A 19 -2.30 8.39 -5.81
C ILE A 19 -3.29 8.42 -6.98
N TYR A 20 -4.56 8.16 -6.71
CA TYR A 20 -5.60 8.20 -7.74
C TYR A 20 -5.66 9.58 -8.39
N ASP A 21 -5.69 10.65 -7.60
CA ASP A 21 -5.79 12.01 -8.11
C ASP A 21 -4.57 12.37 -8.96
N TYR A 22 -3.39 11.92 -8.57
CA TYR A 22 -2.17 12.16 -9.36
C TYR A 22 -2.28 11.54 -10.76
N TYR A 23 -2.72 10.29 -10.85
CA TYR A 23 -2.84 9.62 -12.14
C TYR A 23 -4.04 10.12 -12.95
N LYS A 24 -5.11 10.55 -12.28
CA LYS A 24 -6.32 11.02 -12.96
C LYS A 24 -6.03 12.18 -13.90
N ASP A 25 -5.11 13.07 -13.54
CA ASP A 25 -4.75 14.20 -14.38
C ASP A 25 -4.05 13.76 -15.66
N LYS A 26 -3.46 12.56 -15.67
CA LYS A 26 -2.77 12.03 -16.86
C LYS A 26 -3.65 11.09 -17.65
N SER A 27 -4.40 10.25 -16.97
CA SER A 27 -5.27 9.25 -17.59
C SER A 27 -6.25 8.74 -16.54
N LEU A 28 -7.54 8.95 -16.77
CA LEU A 28 -8.57 8.42 -15.88
C LEU A 28 -8.52 6.90 -15.83
N GLN A 29 -8.33 6.23 -16.97
CA GLN A 29 -8.23 4.78 -16.99
C GLN A 29 -7.00 4.29 -16.23
N GLY A 30 -5.88 4.98 -16.38
CA GLY A 30 -4.66 4.66 -15.64
C GLY A 30 -4.87 4.79 -14.15
N ALA A 31 -5.56 5.85 -13.71
CA ALA A 31 -5.88 6.05 -12.30
C ALA A 31 -6.73 4.90 -11.74
N LYS A 32 -7.74 4.48 -12.50
CA LYS A 32 -8.61 3.36 -12.10
C LYS A 32 -7.82 2.06 -12.01
N ASN A 33 -6.91 1.81 -12.93
CA ASN A 33 -6.09 0.60 -12.94
C ASN A 33 -5.15 0.55 -11.74
N VAL A 34 -4.47 1.64 -11.44
CA VAL A 34 -3.56 1.71 -10.28
C VAL A 34 -4.35 1.50 -8.98
N ARG A 35 -5.47 2.19 -8.85
CA ARG A 35 -6.32 2.06 -7.68
C ARG A 35 -6.81 0.63 -7.49
N ALA A 36 -7.24 -0.02 -8.56
CA ALA A 36 -7.71 -1.40 -8.51
C ALA A 36 -6.60 -2.35 -8.04
N ASP A 37 -5.39 -2.18 -8.59
CA ASP A 37 -4.25 -3.01 -8.19
C ASP A 37 -3.93 -2.86 -6.71
N LEU A 38 -3.95 -1.62 -6.21
CA LEU A 38 -3.66 -1.35 -4.80
C LEU A 38 -4.74 -1.91 -3.88
N LEU A 39 -6.01 -1.83 -4.29
CA LEU A 39 -7.11 -2.38 -3.49
C LEU A 39 -7.13 -3.91 -3.49
N GLN A 40 -6.71 -4.54 -4.60
CA GLN A 40 -6.72 -6.00 -4.71
C GLN A 40 -5.55 -6.67 -4.00
N ALA A 41 -4.41 -6.01 -3.90
CA ALA A 41 -3.19 -6.63 -3.37
C ALA A 41 -3.37 -7.21 -1.95
N PRO A 42 -3.95 -6.48 -0.97
CA PRO A 42 -4.13 -7.03 0.36
C PRO A 42 -5.06 -8.25 0.42
N LYS A 43 -5.95 -8.39 -0.56
CA LYS A 43 -6.87 -9.53 -0.60
C LYS A 43 -6.17 -10.85 -0.86
N LYS A 44 -4.92 -10.80 -1.31
CA LYS A 44 -4.10 -11.98 -1.56
C LYS A 44 -3.35 -12.46 -0.32
N ILE A 45 -3.46 -11.75 0.80
CA ILE A 45 -2.81 -12.13 2.04
C ILE A 45 -3.55 -13.31 2.64
N ILE A 46 -2.84 -14.45 2.80
CA ILE A 46 -3.37 -15.65 3.44
C ILE A 46 -2.97 -15.67 4.90
N PHE A 47 -1.71 -15.28 5.19
CA PHE A 47 -1.22 -15.14 6.56
C PHE A 47 -0.25 -13.96 6.61
N ALA A 48 -0.15 -13.33 7.78
CA ALA A 48 0.57 -12.05 7.91
C ALA A 48 2.03 -12.12 7.47
N LYS A 49 2.71 -13.20 7.80
CA LYS A 49 4.15 -13.35 7.52
C LYS A 49 4.45 -13.81 6.10
N GLN A 50 3.44 -13.89 5.25
CA GLN A 50 3.59 -14.27 3.85
C GLN A 50 4.54 -13.34 3.09
N TYR A 51 4.53 -12.07 3.43
CA TYR A 51 5.37 -11.05 2.82
C TYR A 51 6.47 -10.63 3.79
N GLN A 52 7.43 -9.87 3.29
CA GLN A 52 8.58 -9.45 4.08
C GLN A 52 8.26 -8.23 4.93
N LYS A 53 9.02 -8.06 6.00
CA LYS A 53 8.97 -6.82 6.76
C LYS A 53 9.59 -5.69 5.95
N ASP A 54 9.10 -4.47 6.17
CA ASP A 54 9.64 -3.31 5.49
C ASP A 54 11.04 -2.97 6.04
N ASP A 55 11.96 -2.59 5.15
CA ASP A 55 13.32 -2.29 5.53
C ASP A 55 13.44 -1.00 6.36
N ILE A 56 12.59 -0.03 6.04
CA ILE A 56 12.63 1.28 6.70
C ILE A 56 11.81 1.25 7.99
N ASN A 57 10.66 0.56 7.95
CA ASN A 57 9.77 0.43 9.10
C ASN A 57 9.56 -1.05 9.44
N PRO A 58 10.56 -1.71 10.07
CA PRO A 58 10.52 -3.17 10.27
C PRO A 58 9.43 -3.65 11.22
N LYS A 59 8.70 -2.76 11.84
CA LYS A 59 7.52 -3.05 12.63
C LYS A 59 6.35 -3.49 11.76
N TYR A 60 6.38 -3.16 10.46
CA TYR A 60 5.30 -3.47 9.51
C TYR A 60 5.75 -4.43 8.45
N TYR A 61 4.81 -5.20 7.90
CA TYR A 61 5.02 -5.97 6.67
C TYR A 61 4.69 -5.10 5.47
N ARG A 62 5.18 -5.50 4.30
CA ARG A 62 4.94 -4.73 3.07
C ARG A 62 4.54 -5.63 1.92
N ILE A 63 3.71 -5.09 1.04
CA ILE A 63 3.42 -5.68 -0.27
C ILE A 63 3.87 -4.68 -1.31
N ILE A 64 4.66 -5.13 -2.28
CA ILE A 64 5.10 -4.27 -3.39
C ILE A 64 4.08 -4.41 -4.52
N VAL A 65 3.52 -3.28 -4.94
CA VAL A 65 2.55 -3.20 -6.03
C VAL A 65 2.96 -2.05 -6.92
N ARG A 66 3.38 -2.34 -8.15
CA ARG A 66 3.93 -1.32 -9.06
C ARG A 66 5.07 -0.58 -8.38
N ASP A 67 5.02 0.74 -8.34
CA ASP A 67 6.03 1.60 -7.72
C ASP A 67 5.63 2.00 -6.30
N TYR A 68 4.79 1.18 -5.66
CA TYR A 68 4.30 1.46 -4.31
C TYR A 68 4.53 0.29 -3.38
N LYS A 69 4.63 0.59 -2.10
CA LYS A 69 4.61 -0.43 -1.06
C LYS A 69 3.45 -0.14 -0.12
N ILE A 70 2.71 -1.19 0.20
CA ILE A 70 1.60 -1.15 1.13
C ILE A 70 2.08 -1.72 2.45
N LEU A 71 2.06 -0.92 3.51
CA LEU A 71 2.46 -1.37 4.84
C LEU A 71 1.25 -1.89 5.59
N TYR A 72 1.40 -3.05 6.23
CA TYR A 72 0.31 -3.65 6.98
C TYR A 72 0.79 -4.35 8.24
N LEU A 73 -0.16 -4.58 9.16
CA LEU A 73 0.01 -5.37 10.37
C LEU A 73 -1.12 -6.38 10.45
N GLU A 74 -0.88 -7.47 11.17
CA GLU A 74 -1.93 -8.37 11.57
C GLU A 74 -2.37 -8.04 12.99
N ASP A 75 -3.68 -7.99 13.22
CA ASP A 75 -4.28 -7.83 14.53
C ASP A 75 -5.41 -8.85 14.63
N HIS A 76 -5.13 -9.96 15.32
CA HIS A 76 -6.02 -11.11 15.40
C HIS A 76 -6.31 -11.63 14.00
N ASN A 77 -7.57 -11.67 13.58
CA ASN A 77 -7.92 -12.15 12.23
C ASN A 77 -8.12 -10.99 11.25
N ARG A 78 -7.47 -9.86 11.50
CA ARG A 78 -7.59 -8.65 10.67
C ARG A 78 -6.24 -8.25 10.12
N ILE A 79 -6.26 -7.75 8.90
CA ILE A 79 -5.08 -7.10 8.29
C ILE A 79 -5.34 -5.60 8.30
N LEU A 80 -4.50 -4.87 9.01
CA LEU A 80 -4.62 -3.42 9.11
C LEU A 80 -3.68 -2.80 8.10
N ILE A 81 -4.25 -2.12 7.11
CA ILE A 81 -3.45 -1.39 6.12
C ILE A 81 -3.08 -0.05 6.73
N ILE A 82 -1.79 0.15 6.98
CA ILE A 82 -1.28 1.30 7.71
C ILE A 82 -1.11 2.50 6.78
N ASP A 83 -0.45 2.30 5.65
CA ASP A 83 -0.21 3.38 4.70
C ASP A 83 0.30 2.79 3.38
N ILE A 84 0.41 3.66 2.37
CA ILE A 84 0.99 3.34 1.06
C ILE A 84 2.08 4.37 0.78
N PHE A 85 3.27 3.90 0.41
CA PHE A 85 4.39 4.77 0.07
C PHE A 85 4.89 4.46 -1.32
N SER A 86 5.43 5.48 -1.99
CA SER A 86 6.16 5.28 -3.24
C SER A 86 7.51 4.61 -2.97
N THR A 87 7.89 3.65 -3.79
CA THR A 87 9.21 3.03 -3.73
C THR A 87 10.24 3.82 -4.53
N ILE A 88 9.79 4.78 -5.35
CA ILE A 88 10.63 5.63 -6.16
C ILE A 88 10.80 6.96 -5.44
N GLN A 89 12.05 7.36 -5.25
CA GLN A 89 12.38 8.67 -4.69
C GLN A 89 13.26 9.41 -5.68
N SER A 90 12.88 10.66 -5.97
CA SER A 90 13.68 11.49 -6.84
C SER A 90 14.94 11.97 -6.10
N PRO A 91 16.02 12.28 -6.82
CA PRO A 91 17.21 12.85 -6.19
C PRO A 91 16.93 14.13 -5.40
N GLU A 92 16.00 14.95 -5.85
CA GLU A 92 15.64 16.17 -5.13
C GLU A 92 15.03 15.85 -3.76
N ILE A 93 14.19 14.83 -3.67
CA ILE A 93 13.61 14.41 -2.40
C ILE A 93 14.69 13.89 -1.46
N LEU A 94 15.64 13.10 -1.98
CA LEU A 94 16.73 12.59 -1.18
C LEU A 94 17.64 13.70 -0.66
N ALA A 95 17.85 14.73 -1.47
CA ALA A 95 18.68 15.85 -1.08
C ALA A 95 18.07 16.71 0.02
N LEU A 96 16.75 16.67 0.18
CA LEU A 96 16.04 17.44 1.20
C LEU A 96 16.03 16.77 2.58
N LYS A 97 16.50 15.56 2.67
CA LYS A 97 16.52 14.83 3.94
C LYS A 97 17.83 14.99 4.70
#